data_a2fe006627775412edc9c79315aa310b
#
_entry.id   a2fe006627775412edc9c79315aa310b
#
_cell.length_a   1.000
_cell.length_b   1.000
_cell.length_c   1.000
_cell.angle_alpha   90.00
_cell.angle_beta   90.00
_cell.angle_gamma   90.00
#
_symmetry.space_group_name_H-M   'P 1'
#
loop_
_entity.id
_entity.type
_entity.pdbx_description
1 polymer ?
#
loop_
_entity_poly.entity_id
_entity_poly.type
_entity_poly.pdbx_seq_one_letter_code
_entity_poly.pdbx_strand_id
1 'polypeptide(L)'
;MKFICPTLGDDHERDFLVTGSLDDFKIIVFSNLEEYEKGFEYLELTDYKPTEVSINLFKELSKNDDAFSGIILNIHDENRIISKKELQEELLI
;
A
#
# COMPACT_ATOMS: atom_id res chain seq x y z
N MET A 1 -10.45 -4.55 -7.95
CA MET A 1 -9.74 -3.30 -7.68
C MET A 1 -8.25 -3.57 -7.48
N LYS A 2 -7.42 -2.79 -8.12
CA LYS A 2 -5.96 -2.93 -8.04
C LYS A 2 -5.32 -1.60 -7.70
N PHE A 3 -4.16 -1.69 -7.07
CA PHE A 3 -3.36 -0.51 -6.70
C PHE A 3 -1.94 -0.67 -7.23
N ILE A 4 -1.22 0.44 -7.33
CA ILE A 4 0.19 0.43 -7.65
C ILE A 4 0.95 0.71 -6.36
N CYS A 5 1.86 -0.20 -5.99
CA CYS A 5 2.63 -0.10 -4.76
C CYS A 5 4.11 0.05 -5.05
N PRO A 6 4.81 0.95 -4.34
CA PRO A 6 6.28 0.95 -4.40
C PRO A 6 6.82 -0.31 -3.73
N THR A 7 7.69 -1.04 -4.40
CA THR A 7 8.31 -2.23 -3.84
C THR A 7 9.81 -2.25 -4.08
N LEU A 8 10.53 -2.88 -3.15
CA LEU A 8 11.95 -3.19 -3.28
C LEU A 8 12.11 -4.70 -3.44
N GLY A 9 13.18 -5.11 -4.09
CA GLY A 9 13.50 -6.52 -4.25
C GLY A 9 13.09 -7.06 -5.61
N ASP A 10 13.26 -8.37 -5.77
CA ASP A 10 12.95 -9.05 -7.03
C ASP A 10 11.59 -9.75 -6.97
N ASP A 11 11.27 -10.55 -7.98
CA ASP A 11 9.97 -11.21 -8.08
C ASP A 11 9.70 -12.21 -6.94
N HIS A 12 10.73 -12.64 -6.24
CA HIS A 12 10.62 -13.64 -5.16
C HIS A 12 10.58 -13.00 -3.78
N GLU A 13 11.21 -11.83 -3.61
CA GLU A 13 11.33 -11.15 -2.32
C GLU A 13 11.01 -9.66 -2.46
N ARG A 14 9.74 -9.35 -2.61
CA ARG A 14 9.30 -7.96 -2.71
C ARG A 14 8.88 -7.42 -1.36
N ASP A 15 9.48 -6.30 -1.00
CA ASP A 15 9.13 -5.58 0.23
C ASP A 15 8.33 -4.34 -0.12
N PHE A 16 7.14 -4.23 0.45
CA PHE A 16 6.30 -3.05 0.28
C PHE A 16 6.84 -1.88 1.09
N LEU A 17 6.61 -0.67 0.59
CA LEU A 17 6.88 0.53 1.36
C LEU A 17 5.79 0.67 2.42
N VAL A 18 6.21 0.71 3.68
CA VAL A 18 5.29 0.80 4.80
C VAL A 18 5.60 2.00 5.68
N THR A 19 4.63 2.41 6.48
CA THR A 19 4.80 3.45 7.49
C THR A 19 4.24 2.94 8.82
N GLY A 20 4.84 3.37 9.92
CA GLY A 20 4.47 2.94 11.25
C GLY A 20 5.57 2.14 11.91
N SER A 21 5.19 1.18 12.75
CA SER A 21 6.13 0.33 13.47
C SER A 21 5.96 -1.14 13.06
N LEU A 22 6.80 -2.01 13.59
CA LEU A 22 6.69 -3.45 13.32
C LEU A 22 5.40 -4.05 13.85
N ASP A 23 4.80 -3.42 14.85
CA ASP A 23 3.59 -3.92 15.50
C ASP A 23 2.30 -3.24 14.99
N ASP A 24 2.46 -2.16 14.22
CA ASP A 24 1.31 -1.40 13.70
C ASP A 24 1.78 -0.63 12.46
N PHE A 25 1.56 -1.20 11.27
CA PHE A 25 2.02 -0.58 10.03
C PHE A 25 0.91 -0.50 8.99
N LYS A 26 1.07 0.45 8.08
CA LYS A 26 0.23 0.61 6.90
C LYS A 26 1.09 0.55 5.65
N ILE A 27 0.54 -0.01 4.58
CA ILE A 27 1.22 -0.08 3.29
C ILE A 27 0.83 1.13 2.45
N ILE A 28 1.82 1.76 1.82
CA ILE A 28 1.60 2.92 0.97
C ILE A 28 1.23 2.44 -0.43
N VAL A 29 0.09 2.91 -0.94
CA VAL A 29 -0.43 2.50 -2.25
C VAL A 29 -0.86 3.72 -3.07
N PHE A 30 -0.95 3.54 -4.38
CA PHE A 30 -1.38 4.58 -5.31
C PHE A 30 -2.46 4.01 -6.23
N SER A 31 -3.40 4.86 -6.64
CA SER A 31 -4.54 4.43 -7.42
C SER A 31 -4.19 4.04 -8.85
N ASN A 32 -3.14 4.64 -9.43
CA ASN A 32 -2.67 4.35 -10.77
C ASN A 32 -1.21 4.76 -10.92
N LEU A 33 -0.63 4.49 -12.10
CA LEU A 33 0.78 4.77 -12.34
C LEU A 33 1.09 6.27 -12.31
N GLU A 34 0.19 7.11 -12.79
CA GLU A 34 0.37 8.56 -12.75
C GLU A 34 0.51 9.05 -11.31
N GLU A 35 -0.38 8.60 -10.43
CA GLU A 35 -0.33 8.96 -9.01
C GLU A 35 0.91 8.37 -8.33
N TYR A 36 1.31 7.17 -8.74
CA TYR A 36 2.55 6.55 -8.27
C TYR A 36 3.76 7.45 -8.58
N GLU A 37 3.86 7.96 -9.81
CA GLU A 37 4.98 8.80 -10.19
C GLU A 37 5.04 10.09 -9.38
N LYS A 38 3.89 10.71 -9.13
CA LYS A 38 3.82 11.90 -8.30
C LYS A 38 4.23 11.60 -6.86
N GLY A 39 3.77 10.47 -6.32
CA GLY A 39 4.11 10.06 -4.98
C GLY A 39 5.57 9.67 -4.83
N PHE A 40 6.14 9.05 -5.85
CA PHE A 40 7.55 8.69 -5.89
C PHE A 40 8.44 9.93 -5.72
N GLU A 41 8.10 10.99 -6.43
CA GLU A 41 8.79 12.27 -6.34
C GLU A 41 8.54 12.95 -4.98
N TYR A 42 7.30 12.95 -4.54
CA TYR A 42 6.91 13.56 -3.26
C TYR A 42 7.65 12.91 -2.07
N LEU A 43 7.77 11.59 -2.08
CA LEU A 43 8.44 10.84 -1.02
C LEU A 43 9.95 10.73 -1.22
N GLU A 44 10.47 11.27 -2.32
CA GLU A 44 11.89 11.22 -2.66
C GLU A 44 12.43 9.79 -2.66
N LEU A 45 11.66 8.89 -3.24
CA LEU A 45 12.04 7.47 -3.30
C LEU A 45 13.13 7.22 -4.33
N THR A 46 13.94 6.19 -4.06
CA THR A 46 14.94 5.67 -4.99
C THR A 46 14.88 4.15 -4.95
N ASP A 47 15.19 3.50 -6.07
CA ASP A 47 15.27 2.04 -6.17
C ASP A 47 13.94 1.28 -6.07
N TYR A 48 12.86 1.93 -5.63
CA TYR A 48 11.54 1.32 -5.62
C TYR A 48 10.98 1.20 -7.03
N LYS A 49 10.21 0.15 -7.25
CA LYS A 49 9.57 -0.10 -8.55
C LYS A 49 8.05 -0.19 -8.36
N PRO A 50 7.27 0.21 -9.39
CA PRO A 50 5.82 0.07 -9.31
C PRO A 50 5.41 -1.39 -9.48
N THR A 51 4.57 -1.86 -8.56
CA THR A 51 4.03 -3.21 -8.62
C THR A 51 2.52 -3.13 -8.50
N GLU A 52 1.82 -3.76 -9.46
CA GLU A 52 0.37 -3.82 -9.42
C GLU A 52 -0.06 -4.89 -8.43
N VAL A 53 -0.93 -4.51 -7.50
CA VAL A 53 -1.36 -5.39 -6.41
C VAL A 53 -2.87 -5.36 -6.30
N SER A 54 -3.49 -6.54 -6.24
CA SER A 54 -4.93 -6.65 -6.04
C SER A 54 -5.31 -6.30 -4.60
N ILE A 55 -6.48 -5.69 -4.44
CA ILE A 55 -7.04 -5.41 -3.11
C ILE A 55 -7.18 -6.70 -2.28
N ASN A 56 -7.29 -7.84 -2.95
CA ASN A 56 -7.42 -9.13 -2.25
C ASN A 56 -6.21 -9.44 -1.37
N LEU A 57 -5.01 -9.02 -1.78
CA LEU A 57 -3.83 -9.17 -0.94
C LEU A 57 -4.00 -8.44 0.39
N PHE A 58 -4.50 -7.21 0.34
CA PHE A 58 -4.68 -6.41 1.55
C PHE A 58 -5.81 -6.97 2.43
N LYS A 59 -6.85 -7.53 1.82
CA LYS A 59 -7.90 -8.22 2.58
C LYS A 59 -7.35 -9.43 3.31
N GLU A 60 -6.46 -10.19 2.66
CA GLU A 60 -5.82 -11.33 3.28
C GLU A 60 -4.90 -10.92 4.42
N LEU A 61 -4.10 -9.87 4.22
CA LEU A 61 -3.24 -9.34 5.29
C LEU A 61 -4.08 -8.89 6.48
N SER A 62 -5.23 -8.28 6.24
CA SER A 62 -6.09 -7.81 7.32
C SER A 62 -6.66 -8.94 8.18
N LYS A 63 -6.73 -10.16 7.62
CA LYS A 63 -7.19 -11.34 8.36
C LYS A 63 -6.06 -12.08 9.06
N ASN A 64 -4.88 -12.07 8.47
CA ASN A 64 -3.80 -12.98 8.86
C ASN A 64 -2.62 -12.30 9.57
N ASP A 65 -2.50 -10.99 9.48
CA ASP A 65 -1.37 -10.25 10.06
C ASP A 65 -1.88 -9.20 11.06
N ASP A 66 -1.65 -9.44 12.33
CA ASP A 66 -2.11 -8.56 13.40
C ASP A 66 -1.43 -7.19 13.38
N ALA A 67 -0.23 -7.11 12.84
CA ALA A 67 0.53 -5.86 12.76
C ALA A 67 0.05 -4.96 11.61
N PHE A 68 -0.56 -5.52 10.59
CA PHE A 68 -1.08 -4.77 9.46
C PHE A 68 -2.35 -4.02 9.85
N SER A 69 -2.34 -2.69 9.76
CA SER A 69 -3.47 -1.87 10.19
C SER A 69 -4.24 -1.20 9.05
N GLY A 70 -3.76 -1.33 7.81
CA GLY A 70 -4.45 -0.76 6.66
C GLY A 70 -3.52 -0.28 5.57
N ILE A 71 -4.04 0.53 4.67
CA ILE A 71 -3.28 1.11 3.57
C ILE A 71 -3.47 2.62 3.57
N ILE A 72 -2.50 3.34 2.98
CA ILE A 72 -2.60 4.78 2.76
C ILE A 72 -2.63 4.99 1.25
N LEU A 73 -3.74 5.52 0.75
CA LEU A 73 -3.93 5.76 -0.66
C LEU A 73 -3.55 7.19 -1.02
N ASN A 74 -2.69 7.32 -2.03
CA ASN A 74 -2.28 8.61 -2.59
C ASN A 74 -1.80 9.60 -1.51
N ILE A 75 -0.78 9.20 -0.76
CA ILE A 75 -0.25 9.95 0.38
C ILE A 75 0.19 11.38 -0.01
N HIS A 76 0.55 11.60 -1.27
CA HIS A 76 1.00 12.89 -1.78
C HIS A 76 -0.15 13.87 -2.04
N ASP A 77 -1.38 13.39 -2.08
CA ASP A 77 -2.55 14.19 -2.45
C ASP A 77 -3.73 13.92 -1.52
N GLU A 78 -4.53 12.89 -1.80
CA GLU A 78 -5.69 12.55 -0.97
C GLU A 78 -5.32 12.13 0.45
N ASN A 79 -4.20 11.46 0.59
CA ASN A 79 -3.74 10.92 1.87
C ASN A 79 -4.87 10.16 2.60
N ARG A 80 -5.57 9.31 1.85
CA ARG A 80 -6.71 8.58 2.38
C ARG A 80 -6.28 7.32 3.10
N ILE A 81 -6.62 7.21 4.37
CA ILE A 81 -6.34 6.02 5.16
C ILE A 81 -7.53 5.06 5.05
N ILE A 82 -7.24 3.83 4.61
CA ILE A 82 -8.21 2.77 4.53
C ILE A 82 -7.84 1.75 5.60
N SER A 83 -8.66 1.67 6.63
CA SER A 83 -8.36 0.85 7.80
C SER A 83 -8.49 -0.64 7.51
N LYS A 84 -7.88 -1.43 8.38
CA LYS A 84 -8.02 -2.88 8.37
C LYS A 84 -9.50 -3.29 8.42
N LYS A 85 -10.29 -2.61 9.23
CA LYS A 85 -11.72 -2.87 9.34
C LYS A 85 -12.45 -2.62 8.02
N GLU A 86 -12.15 -1.51 7.35
CA GLU A 86 -12.77 -1.19 6.05
C GLU A 86 -12.41 -2.23 5.00
N LEU A 87 -11.16 -2.70 5.01
CA LEU A 87 -10.73 -3.74 4.08
C LEU A 87 -11.47 -5.06 4.32
N GLN A 88 -11.69 -5.41 5.58
CA GLN A 88 -12.42 -6.62 5.94
C GLN A 88 -13.90 -6.53 5.59
N GLU A 89 -14.50 -5.36 5.71
CA GLU A 89 -15.91 -5.14 5.45
C GLU A 89 -16.22 -4.80 4.00
N GLU A 90 -15.20 -4.72 3.16
CA GLU A 90 -15.32 -4.43 1.73
C GLU A 90 -16.00 -3.07 1.45
N LEU A 91 -15.79 -2.09 2.31
CA LEU A 91 -16.39 -0.77 2.18
C LEU A 91 -15.78 0.08 1.07
N LEU A 92 -14.80 -0.45 0.37
CA LEU A 92 -14.11 0.27 -0.71
C LEU A 92 -14.79 0.16 -2.06
N ILE A 93 -15.79 -0.64 -2.15
CA ILE A 93 -16.48 -0.94 -3.40
C ILE A 93 -17.51 0.14 -3.72
#